data_6173790c2203537b3b90f0be3fa016db
#
_entry.id   6173790c2203537b3b90f0be3fa016db
#
_cell.length_a   1.000
_cell.length_b   1.000
_cell.length_c   1.000
_cell.angle_alpha   90.00
_cell.angle_beta   90.00
_cell.angle_gamma   90.00
#
_symmetry.space_group_name_H-M   'P 1'
#
loop_
_entity.id
_entity.type
_entity.pdbx_description
1 polymer ?
#
loop_
_entity_poly.entity_id
_entity_poly.type
_entity_poly.pdbx_seq_one_letter_code
_entity_poly.pdbx_strand_id
1 'polypeptide(L)'
;MKKHLMVLVLIFTTLTQAQNTLSGIVSDMKNQPIKGVSVYLPELHKGTSTDENGKYILANLPNGEIKISFAFLGFSTQNKTINSLEKQTTLDVILEETPFEMDEVIVSTAFNKIQSQNVMKVEHQSMKELQRKGTATLIEGLATIPGVSQVSTGTSIGKPVIRGLSGNRVLVYSQGVRVENQQFGDEHGLGLNDSGIESVEVIKGPASLLYGSDALGGVLYFNPEKFANANTYKVNFSQKLFANTLGSNSSLGLKTTSDNWKFLARGTMNTHSDYTTADGERVTNTRYQEKDFKTGI
;
A
#
# COMPACT_ATOMS: atom_id res chain seq x y z
N MET A 1 -12.11 56.43 50.62
CA MET A 1 -11.41 56.26 49.36
C MET A 1 -10.14 55.40 49.46
N LYS A 2 -9.19 55.65 50.39
CA LYS A 2 -7.93 54.86 50.51
C LYS A 2 -8.16 53.34 50.77
N LYS A 3 -9.18 52.98 51.58
CA LYS A 3 -9.47 51.54 51.87
C LYS A 3 -10.01 50.80 50.68
N HIS A 4 -10.82 51.42 49.81
CA HIS A 4 -11.34 50.78 48.55
C HIS A 4 -10.27 50.67 47.51
N LEU A 5 -9.32 51.62 47.45
CA LEU A 5 -8.18 51.52 46.54
C LEU A 5 -7.25 50.38 46.97
N MET A 6 -7.04 50.13 48.25
CA MET A 6 -6.22 49.02 48.75
C MET A 6 -6.85 47.64 48.46
N VAL A 7 -8.18 47.49 48.51
CA VAL A 7 -8.91 46.29 48.20
C VAL A 7 -8.86 46.04 46.67
N LEU A 8 -8.96 47.08 45.85
CA LEU A 8 -8.84 46.98 44.41
C LEU A 8 -7.45 46.50 43.95
N VAL A 9 -6.38 47.00 44.62
CA VAL A 9 -4.99 46.57 44.34
C VAL A 9 -4.78 45.10 44.78
N LEU A 10 -5.39 44.67 45.89
CA LEU A 10 -5.29 43.28 46.36
C LEU A 10 -5.98 42.28 45.41
N ILE A 11 -7.11 42.68 44.80
CA ILE A 11 -7.81 41.85 43.83
C ILE A 11 -7.02 41.69 42.50
N PHE A 12 -6.25 42.69 42.10
CA PHE A 12 -5.45 42.66 40.89
C PHE A 12 -4.20 41.75 40.98
N THR A 13 -3.70 41.47 42.19
CA THR A 13 -2.53 40.60 42.40
C THR A 13 -2.83 39.12 42.39
N THR A 14 -4.10 38.69 42.40
CA THR A 14 -4.48 37.28 42.42
C THR A 14 -4.64 36.65 41.02
N LEU A 15 -4.44 37.40 39.95
CA LEU A 15 -4.62 36.92 38.57
C LEU A 15 -3.33 36.45 37.89
N THR A 16 -2.20 36.32 38.60
CA THR A 16 -1.00 35.72 38.04
C THR A 16 -1.14 34.19 38.00
N GLN A 17 -1.80 33.68 37.01
CA GLN A 17 -1.76 32.26 36.72
C GLN A 17 -0.33 31.90 36.29
N ALA A 18 0.28 30.96 37.00
CA ALA A 18 1.56 30.40 36.59
C ALA A 18 1.34 29.67 35.23
N GLN A 19 1.82 30.29 34.17
CA GLN A 19 1.72 29.71 32.81
C GLN A 19 2.87 28.73 32.63
N ASN A 20 2.55 27.43 32.53
CA ASN A 20 3.56 26.42 32.31
C ASN A 20 3.94 26.38 30.81
N THR A 21 5.20 26.13 30.55
CA THR A 21 5.75 26.01 29.22
C THR A 21 6.41 24.64 29.09
N LEU A 22 6.05 23.94 28.01
CA LEU A 22 6.70 22.72 27.61
C LEU A 22 7.54 23.02 26.38
N SER A 23 8.79 22.58 26.38
CA SER A 23 9.71 22.69 25.25
C SER A 23 10.51 21.42 25.11
N GLY A 24 11.20 21.26 24.01
CA GLY A 24 12.08 20.12 23.78
C GLY A 24 12.55 20.06 22.33
N ILE A 25 13.30 19.00 22.03
CA ILE A 25 13.81 18.70 20.68
C ILE A 25 13.23 17.37 20.23
N VAL A 26 12.81 17.31 18.97
CA VAL A 26 12.42 16.06 18.32
C VAL A 26 13.51 15.69 17.34
N SER A 27 14.02 14.46 17.46
CA SER A 27 15.09 13.91 16.62
C SER A 27 14.73 12.52 16.10
N ASP A 28 15.48 12.04 15.13
CA ASP A 28 15.45 10.65 14.65
C ASP A 28 16.36 9.75 15.52
N MET A 29 16.39 8.45 15.20
CA MET A 29 17.26 7.47 15.88
C MET A 29 18.76 7.74 15.72
N LYS A 30 19.16 8.61 14.79
CA LYS A 30 20.55 9.03 14.55
C LYS A 30 20.87 10.36 15.26
N ASN A 31 19.95 10.83 16.12
CA ASN A 31 20.00 12.13 16.81
C ASN A 31 20.01 13.33 15.83
N GLN A 32 19.48 13.19 14.63
CA GLN A 32 19.30 14.31 13.71
C GLN A 32 17.97 15.02 14.02
N PRO A 33 17.95 16.36 14.16
CA PRO A 33 16.74 17.09 14.46
C PRO A 33 15.75 17.03 13.31
N ILE A 34 14.47 16.82 13.59
CA ILE A 34 13.41 16.74 12.59
C ILE A 34 12.59 18.03 12.60
N LYS A 35 12.64 18.78 11.48
CA LYS A 35 11.84 19.98 11.23
C LYS A 35 10.40 19.61 10.85
N GLY A 36 9.43 20.38 11.32
CA GLY A 36 8.03 20.27 10.90
C GLY A 36 7.22 19.17 11.58
N VAL A 37 7.76 18.55 12.64
CA VAL A 37 6.99 17.59 13.45
C VAL A 37 5.80 18.31 14.08
N SER A 38 4.60 17.77 13.90
CA SER A 38 3.40 18.23 14.56
C SER A 38 3.42 17.77 16.02
N VAL A 39 3.38 18.72 16.94
CA VAL A 39 3.28 18.50 18.40
C VAL A 39 1.89 18.96 18.81
N TYR A 40 1.00 18.04 19.14
CA TYR A 40 -0.41 18.31 19.35
C TYR A 40 -0.91 17.77 20.69
N LEU A 41 -1.72 18.57 21.37
CA LEU A 41 -2.39 18.24 22.62
C LEU A 41 -3.88 18.06 22.37
N PRO A 42 -4.37 16.81 22.24
CA PRO A 42 -5.76 16.54 21.87
C PRO A 42 -6.78 17.15 22.84
N GLU A 43 -6.51 17.08 24.13
CA GLU A 43 -7.44 17.54 25.18
C GLU A 43 -7.58 19.07 25.24
N LEU A 44 -6.55 19.80 24.80
CA LEU A 44 -6.52 21.27 24.81
C LEU A 44 -6.77 21.87 23.42
N HIS A 45 -6.91 21.05 22.39
CA HIS A 45 -6.97 21.48 20.99
C HIS A 45 -5.87 22.48 20.60
N LYS A 46 -4.67 22.27 21.15
CA LYS A 46 -3.52 23.16 21.01
C LYS A 46 -2.34 22.41 20.41
N GLY A 47 -1.57 23.07 19.54
CA GLY A 47 -0.42 22.44 18.93
C GLY A 47 0.60 23.46 18.43
N THR A 48 1.76 22.94 18.08
CA THR A 48 2.86 23.66 17.43
C THR A 48 3.59 22.73 16.48
N SER A 49 4.58 23.23 15.76
CA SER A 49 5.49 22.41 14.96
C SER A 49 6.95 22.69 15.32
N THR A 50 7.83 21.72 15.08
CA THR A 50 9.27 21.88 15.30
C THR A 50 9.90 22.81 14.27
N ASP A 51 10.88 23.60 14.72
CA ASP A 51 11.70 24.47 13.88
C ASP A 51 12.81 23.70 13.12
N GLU A 52 13.73 24.43 12.47
CA GLU A 52 14.86 23.85 11.71
C GLU A 52 15.84 23.04 12.57
N ASN A 53 15.87 23.30 13.87
CA ASN A 53 16.70 22.58 14.83
C ASN A 53 15.91 21.51 15.60
N GLY A 54 14.72 21.14 15.14
CA GLY A 54 13.85 20.18 15.81
C GLY A 54 13.23 20.69 17.12
N LYS A 55 13.37 21.99 17.47
CA LYS A 55 12.85 22.56 18.71
C LYS A 55 11.39 22.89 18.61
N TYR A 56 10.64 22.65 19.69
CA TYR A 56 9.26 23.07 19.84
C TYR A 56 9.04 23.76 21.19
N ILE A 57 8.03 24.62 21.23
CA ILE A 57 7.61 25.33 22.44
C ILE A 57 6.08 25.37 22.47
N LEU A 58 5.52 24.95 23.59
CA LEU A 58 4.10 25.06 23.94
C LEU A 58 3.96 25.83 25.21
N ALA A 59 3.50 27.05 25.11
CA ALA A 59 3.29 27.95 26.28
C ALA A 59 1.82 27.94 26.75
N ASN A 60 1.57 28.47 27.95
CA ASN A 60 0.23 28.63 28.52
C ASN A 60 -0.50 27.27 28.66
N LEU A 61 0.17 26.31 29.30
CA LEU A 61 -0.39 25.01 29.61
C LEU A 61 -0.96 24.99 31.05
N PRO A 62 -2.11 24.31 31.26
CA PRO A 62 -2.66 24.13 32.61
C PRO A 62 -1.82 23.14 33.41
N ASN A 63 -1.98 23.16 34.72
CA ASN A 63 -1.45 22.12 35.60
C ASN A 63 -2.28 20.84 35.45
N GLY A 64 -1.64 19.69 35.52
CA GLY A 64 -2.30 18.39 35.50
C GLY A 64 -1.68 17.43 34.52
N GLU A 65 -2.38 16.34 34.31
CA GLU A 65 -2.01 15.34 33.30
C GLU A 65 -2.30 15.87 31.89
N ILE A 66 -1.30 15.83 31.03
CA ILE A 66 -1.42 16.27 29.62
C ILE A 66 -0.89 15.19 28.71
N LYS A 67 -1.71 14.80 27.74
CA LYS A 67 -1.33 13.90 26.65
C LYS A 67 -0.87 14.70 25.43
N ILE A 68 0.27 14.30 24.88
CA ILE A 68 0.93 14.97 23.78
C ILE A 68 1.20 13.96 22.69
N SER A 69 0.84 14.28 21.48
CA SER A 69 1.09 13.48 20.27
C SER A 69 2.14 14.16 19.41
N PHE A 70 3.16 13.42 19.01
CA PHE A 70 4.22 13.83 18.11
C PHE A 70 4.04 13.05 16.81
N ALA A 71 3.74 13.72 15.71
CA ALA A 71 3.48 13.09 14.42
C ALA A 71 4.25 13.78 13.30
N PHE A 72 4.88 12.99 12.44
CA PHE A 72 5.56 13.46 11.25
C PHE A 72 5.46 12.41 10.14
N LEU A 73 5.38 12.87 8.90
CA LEU A 73 5.26 11.99 7.74
C LEU A 73 6.51 11.10 7.61
N GLY A 74 6.33 9.79 7.51
CA GLY A 74 7.44 8.82 7.44
C GLY A 74 7.99 8.38 8.79
N PHE A 75 7.36 8.78 9.91
CA PHE A 75 7.75 8.40 11.26
C PHE A 75 6.58 7.85 12.06
N SER A 76 6.87 6.96 12.98
CA SER A 76 5.89 6.41 13.92
C SER A 76 5.40 7.50 14.89
N THR A 77 4.10 7.70 14.99
CA THR A 77 3.52 8.65 15.94
C THR A 77 3.82 8.24 17.37
N GLN A 78 4.42 9.16 18.14
CA GLN A 78 4.73 8.96 19.55
C GLN A 78 3.72 9.71 20.42
N ASN A 79 3.13 9.01 21.38
CA ASN A 79 2.25 9.62 22.39
C ASN A 79 2.95 9.58 23.74
N LYS A 80 3.03 10.73 24.41
CA LYS A 80 3.63 10.90 25.72
C LYS A 80 2.60 11.50 26.66
N THR A 81 2.65 11.08 27.92
CA THR A 81 1.82 11.64 28.99
C THR A 81 2.73 12.29 30.02
N ILE A 82 2.44 13.53 30.39
CA ILE A 82 3.11 14.26 31.46
C ILE A 82 2.11 14.47 32.59
N ASN A 83 2.43 13.97 33.77
CA ASN A 83 1.51 13.98 34.92
C ASN A 83 1.57 15.29 35.73
N SER A 84 2.61 16.08 35.56
CA SER A 84 2.75 17.38 36.21
C SER A 84 3.67 18.27 35.38
N LEU A 85 3.26 19.51 35.14
CA LEU A 85 4.10 20.53 34.53
C LEU A 85 4.65 21.46 35.61
N GLU A 86 5.96 21.57 35.72
CA GLU A 86 6.62 22.67 36.40
C GLU A 86 6.64 23.90 35.49
N LYS A 87 6.98 25.06 36.02
CA LYS A 87 6.98 26.33 35.25
C LYS A 87 7.72 26.24 33.92
N GLN A 88 8.74 25.41 33.84
CA GLN A 88 9.46 25.06 32.60
C GLN A 88 9.76 23.57 32.61
N THR A 89 9.16 22.82 31.68
CA THR A 89 9.39 21.39 31.52
C THR A 89 10.01 21.16 30.14
N THR A 90 11.06 20.33 30.09
CA THR A 90 11.69 19.93 28.83
C THR A 90 11.40 18.47 28.58
N LEU A 91 10.95 18.15 27.35
CA LEU A 91 10.68 16.79 26.89
C LEU A 91 11.27 16.60 25.49
N ASP A 92 12.38 15.89 25.42
CA ASP A 92 12.95 15.46 24.14
C ASP A 92 12.33 14.15 23.68
N VAL A 93 12.10 14.03 22.37
CA VAL A 93 11.41 12.87 21.79
C VAL A 93 12.19 12.37 20.59
N ILE A 94 12.38 11.05 20.54
CA ILE A 94 12.96 10.37 19.39
C ILE A 94 11.83 9.73 18.61
N LEU A 95 11.73 10.04 17.31
CA LEU A 95 10.81 9.38 16.40
C LEU A 95 11.54 8.30 15.61
N GLU A 96 10.90 7.16 15.50
CA GLU A 96 11.39 6.05 14.68
C GLU A 96 10.88 6.20 13.24
N GLU A 97 11.79 6.08 12.27
CA GLU A 97 11.40 6.04 10.86
C GLU A 97 10.51 4.81 10.63
N THR A 98 9.33 5.04 10.13
CA THR A 98 8.43 3.99 9.68
C THR A 98 8.35 4.08 8.19
N PRO A 99 8.57 2.99 7.43
CA PRO A 99 8.29 3.01 6.01
C PRO A 99 6.85 3.48 5.81
N PHE A 100 6.70 4.57 5.10
CA PHE A 100 5.38 5.11 4.78
C PHE A 100 4.70 4.12 3.85
N GLU A 101 3.91 3.24 4.41
CA GLU A 101 2.90 2.50 3.64
C GLU A 101 1.83 3.52 3.27
N MET A 102 1.92 4.04 2.05
CA MET A 102 0.79 4.80 1.49
C MET A 102 -0.39 3.84 1.47
N ASP A 103 -1.48 4.22 2.13
CA ASP A 103 -2.74 3.50 2.01
C ASP A 103 -3.02 3.26 0.52
N GLU A 104 -3.09 2.00 0.13
CA GLU A 104 -3.28 1.61 -1.25
C GLU A 104 -4.65 2.08 -1.72
N VAL A 105 -4.66 2.77 -2.86
CA VAL A 105 -5.91 3.18 -3.50
C VAL A 105 -6.53 1.95 -4.16
N ILE A 106 -7.71 1.57 -3.71
CA ILE A 106 -8.49 0.47 -4.29
C ILE A 106 -9.21 1.01 -5.54
N VAL A 107 -8.84 0.48 -6.69
CA VAL A 107 -9.36 0.93 -8.00
C VAL A 107 -10.64 0.21 -8.39
N SER A 108 -10.80 -1.05 -7.96
CA SER A 108 -11.95 -1.89 -8.29
C SER A 108 -13.27 -1.45 -7.62
N THR A 109 -13.22 -0.57 -6.63
CA THR A 109 -14.46 -0.05 -6.01
C THR A 109 -14.98 1.16 -6.76
N ALA A 110 -16.30 1.36 -6.71
CA ALA A 110 -17.00 2.44 -7.44
C ALA A 110 -16.48 3.86 -7.13
N PHE A 111 -15.69 4.04 -6.09
CA PHE A 111 -15.24 5.36 -5.60
C PHE A 111 -13.74 5.54 -5.50
N ASN A 112 -12.91 4.60 -5.96
CA ASN A 112 -11.44 4.70 -5.92
C ASN A 112 -10.92 5.21 -4.56
N LYS A 113 -11.39 4.62 -3.47
CA LYS A 113 -11.03 5.04 -2.11
C LYS A 113 -9.80 4.29 -1.60
N ILE A 114 -9.07 4.91 -0.70
CA ILE A 114 -8.03 4.23 0.08
C ILE A 114 -8.66 3.12 0.94
N GLN A 115 -7.90 2.04 1.19
CA GLN A 115 -8.41 0.85 1.89
C GLN A 115 -9.05 1.18 3.25
N SER A 116 -8.48 2.11 4.01
CA SER A 116 -9.00 2.55 5.31
C SER A 116 -10.39 3.20 5.24
N GLN A 117 -10.78 3.72 4.08
CA GLN A 117 -12.08 4.35 3.83
C GLN A 117 -13.07 3.41 3.15
N ASN A 118 -12.65 2.20 2.77
CA ASN A 118 -13.54 1.20 2.20
C ASN A 118 -14.26 0.42 3.31
N VAL A 119 -15.58 0.32 3.19
CA VAL A 119 -16.42 -0.49 4.09
C VAL A 119 -16.10 -1.99 3.95
N MET A 120 -15.49 -2.36 2.84
CA MET A 120 -15.22 -3.74 2.46
C MET A 120 -13.71 -3.97 2.38
N LYS A 121 -13.26 -5.08 2.98
CA LYS A 121 -11.85 -5.46 2.88
C LYS A 121 -11.55 -6.00 1.48
N VAL A 122 -10.73 -5.27 0.73
CA VAL A 122 -10.15 -5.68 -0.54
C VAL A 122 -8.67 -5.98 -0.29
N GLU A 123 -8.21 -7.17 -0.63
CA GLU A 123 -6.78 -7.50 -0.56
C GLU A 123 -6.11 -6.97 -1.82
N HIS A 124 -5.27 -5.96 -1.67
CA HIS A 124 -4.48 -5.41 -2.76
C HIS A 124 -3.06 -5.99 -2.70
N GLN A 125 -2.51 -6.34 -3.85
CA GLN A 125 -1.14 -6.83 -3.95
C GLN A 125 -0.47 -6.24 -5.20
N SER A 126 0.67 -5.58 -5.02
CA SER A 126 1.42 -5.08 -6.16
C SER A 126 2.02 -6.23 -6.97
N MET A 127 2.04 -6.10 -8.30
CA MET A 127 2.66 -7.12 -9.16
C MET A 127 4.15 -7.26 -8.89
N LYS A 128 4.82 -6.18 -8.53
CA LYS A 128 6.24 -6.19 -8.16
C LYS A 128 6.54 -7.08 -6.95
N GLU A 129 5.66 -7.09 -5.95
CA GLU A 129 5.80 -7.95 -4.77
C GLU A 129 5.52 -9.42 -5.11
N LEU A 130 4.49 -9.69 -5.91
CA LEU A 130 4.22 -11.05 -6.39
C LEU A 130 5.41 -11.60 -7.19
N GLN A 131 6.00 -10.82 -8.07
CA GLN A 131 7.16 -11.21 -8.87
C GLN A 131 8.41 -11.47 -8.01
N ARG A 132 8.58 -10.77 -6.90
CA ARG A 132 9.71 -11.01 -5.95
C ARG A 132 9.66 -12.39 -5.28
N LYS A 133 8.49 -13.01 -5.25
CA LYS A 133 8.33 -14.37 -4.69
C LYS A 133 8.90 -15.46 -5.60
N GLY A 134 9.32 -15.12 -6.83
CA GLY A 134 10.01 -16.03 -7.74
C GLY A 134 9.12 -17.09 -8.39
N THR A 135 7.80 -16.90 -8.35
CA THR A 135 6.85 -17.84 -8.98
C THR A 135 6.96 -17.81 -10.52
N ALA A 136 6.79 -18.96 -11.15
CA ALA A 136 6.93 -19.10 -12.59
C ALA A 136 5.72 -18.51 -13.35
N THR A 137 4.54 -18.59 -12.75
CA THR A 137 3.29 -18.14 -13.37
C THR A 137 2.55 -17.13 -12.50
N LEU A 138 1.67 -16.35 -13.14
CA LEU A 138 0.81 -15.40 -12.43
C LEU A 138 -0.06 -16.11 -11.39
N ILE A 139 -0.63 -17.26 -11.75
CA ILE A 139 -1.54 -18.00 -10.86
C ILE A 139 -0.83 -18.54 -9.61
N GLU A 140 0.42 -18.98 -9.72
CA GLU A 140 1.23 -19.36 -8.57
C GLU A 140 1.48 -18.17 -7.64
N GLY A 141 1.76 -16.99 -8.23
CA GLY A 141 1.88 -15.74 -7.48
C GLY A 141 0.60 -15.40 -6.72
N LEU A 142 -0.55 -15.49 -7.37
CA LEU A 142 -1.86 -15.24 -6.76
C LEU A 142 -2.17 -16.20 -5.61
N ALA A 143 -1.79 -17.47 -5.73
CA ALA A 143 -2.00 -18.47 -4.69
C ALA A 143 -1.22 -18.18 -3.38
N THR A 144 -0.30 -17.22 -3.40
CA THR A 144 0.38 -16.73 -2.20
C THR A 144 -0.42 -15.69 -1.42
N ILE A 145 -1.51 -15.17 -2.00
CA ILE A 145 -2.40 -14.20 -1.36
C ILE A 145 -3.31 -14.93 -0.37
N PRO A 146 -3.46 -14.49 0.88
CA PRO A 146 -4.32 -15.14 1.87
C PRO A 146 -5.74 -15.37 1.34
N GLY A 147 -6.22 -16.63 1.42
CA GLY A 147 -7.56 -17.04 0.98
C GLY A 147 -7.72 -17.19 -0.54
N VAL A 148 -6.63 -17.16 -1.27
CA VAL A 148 -6.54 -17.56 -2.67
C VAL A 148 -5.71 -18.84 -2.75
N SER A 149 -6.18 -19.80 -3.51
CA SER A 149 -5.44 -21.01 -3.89
C SER A 149 -5.60 -21.26 -5.39
N GLN A 150 -5.03 -22.33 -5.91
CA GLN A 150 -5.17 -22.67 -7.31
C GLN A 150 -5.55 -24.15 -7.48
N VAL A 151 -6.27 -24.43 -8.56
CA VAL A 151 -6.34 -25.74 -9.18
C VAL A 151 -5.46 -25.69 -10.42
N SER A 152 -4.53 -26.64 -10.55
CA SER A 152 -3.59 -26.69 -11.67
C SER A 152 -3.54 -28.09 -12.24
N THR A 153 -3.60 -28.19 -13.55
CA THR A 153 -3.45 -29.46 -14.32
C THR A 153 -2.11 -29.50 -15.06
N GLY A 154 -1.29 -28.46 -14.91
CA GLY A 154 0.04 -28.33 -15.52
C GLY A 154 0.72 -27.04 -15.10
N THR A 155 1.98 -26.86 -15.49
CA THR A 155 2.79 -25.68 -15.08
C THR A 155 2.24 -24.35 -15.57
N SER A 156 1.55 -24.32 -16.73
CA SER A 156 0.94 -23.11 -17.29
C SER A 156 -0.58 -23.06 -17.15
N ILE A 157 -1.18 -24.15 -16.69
CA ILE A 157 -2.63 -24.32 -16.67
C ILE A 157 -3.08 -24.30 -15.20
N GLY A 158 -3.53 -23.16 -14.76
CA GLY A 158 -4.04 -23.00 -13.39
C GLY A 158 -5.20 -22.01 -13.34
N LYS A 159 -6.15 -22.31 -12.46
CA LYS A 159 -7.31 -21.45 -12.16
C LYS A 159 -7.27 -20.97 -10.72
N PRO A 160 -7.67 -19.74 -10.46
CA PRO A 160 -7.79 -19.25 -9.10
C PRO A 160 -8.96 -19.92 -8.38
N VAL A 161 -8.74 -20.25 -7.13
CA VAL A 161 -9.75 -20.72 -6.20
C VAL A 161 -9.85 -19.73 -5.04
N ILE A 162 -11.02 -19.18 -4.82
CA ILE A 162 -11.28 -18.26 -3.72
C ILE A 162 -12.39 -18.87 -2.86
N ARG A 163 -12.12 -19.06 -1.57
CA ARG A 163 -13.06 -19.68 -0.62
C ARG A 163 -13.57 -21.06 -1.07
N GLY A 164 -12.71 -21.85 -1.72
CA GLY A 164 -13.07 -23.16 -2.25
C GLY A 164 -13.88 -23.17 -3.54
N LEU A 165 -14.13 -22.00 -4.14
CA LEU A 165 -14.87 -21.86 -5.39
C LEU A 165 -13.92 -21.47 -6.53
N SER A 166 -14.13 -22.04 -7.71
CA SER A 166 -13.35 -21.81 -8.93
C SER A 166 -14.24 -21.71 -10.17
N GLY A 167 -13.65 -21.63 -11.33
CA GLY A 167 -14.37 -21.54 -12.59
C GLY A 167 -15.21 -20.27 -12.67
N ASN A 168 -16.42 -20.39 -13.19
CA ASN A 168 -17.36 -19.26 -13.32
C ASN A 168 -17.91 -18.69 -12.01
N ARG A 169 -17.49 -19.22 -10.85
CA ARG A 169 -17.79 -18.67 -9.52
C ARG A 169 -16.75 -17.65 -9.03
N VAL A 170 -15.65 -17.50 -9.73
CA VAL A 170 -14.63 -16.49 -9.51
C VAL A 170 -14.53 -15.62 -10.74
N LEU A 171 -14.91 -14.36 -10.63
CA LEU A 171 -14.84 -13.44 -11.74
C LEU A 171 -13.44 -12.85 -11.88
N VAL A 172 -13.01 -12.70 -13.10
CA VAL A 172 -11.72 -12.12 -13.45
C VAL A 172 -11.95 -10.89 -14.31
N TYR A 173 -11.37 -9.77 -13.89
CA TYR A 173 -11.36 -8.52 -14.66
C TYR A 173 -9.94 -8.13 -15.02
N SER A 174 -9.72 -7.76 -16.25
CA SER A 174 -8.47 -7.18 -16.74
C SER A 174 -8.78 -5.91 -17.49
N GLN A 175 -8.14 -4.82 -17.13
CA GLN A 175 -8.36 -3.49 -17.74
C GLN A 175 -9.84 -3.05 -17.76
N GLY A 176 -10.59 -3.38 -16.72
CA GLY A 176 -12.02 -3.07 -16.61
C GLY A 176 -12.96 -3.99 -17.38
N VAL A 177 -12.41 -4.96 -18.13
CA VAL A 177 -13.20 -5.92 -18.94
C VAL A 177 -13.20 -7.27 -18.24
N ARG A 178 -14.38 -7.90 -18.16
CA ARG A 178 -14.52 -9.27 -17.66
C ARG A 178 -13.87 -10.26 -18.61
N VAL A 179 -13.04 -11.15 -18.07
CA VAL A 179 -12.39 -12.24 -18.80
C VAL A 179 -13.16 -13.53 -18.56
N GLU A 180 -13.67 -14.13 -19.62
CA GLU A 180 -14.61 -15.27 -19.55
C GLU A 180 -13.91 -16.64 -19.58
N ASN A 181 -12.57 -16.70 -19.57
CA ASN A 181 -11.80 -17.96 -19.68
C ASN A 181 -12.07 -18.95 -18.54
N GLN A 182 -12.63 -18.48 -17.43
CA GLN A 182 -12.84 -19.30 -16.23
C GLN A 182 -13.98 -20.30 -16.38
N GLN A 183 -14.88 -20.10 -17.32
CA GLN A 183 -16.05 -20.97 -17.57
C GLN A 183 -15.71 -22.30 -18.27
N PHE A 184 -14.54 -22.37 -18.93
CA PHE A 184 -14.11 -23.60 -19.61
C PHE A 184 -13.55 -24.64 -18.63
N GLY A 185 -13.31 -25.87 -19.09
CA GLY A 185 -12.80 -26.98 -18.27
C GLY A 185 -11.45 -26.69 -17.59
N ASP A 186 -11.00 -27.60 -16.73
CA ASP A 186 -9.78 -27.39 -15.92
C ASP A 186 -8.50 -27.43 -16.77
N GLU A 187 -8.59 -27.85 -18.02
CA GLU A 187 -7.53 -27.77 -19.03
C GLU A 187 -7.26 -26.36 -19.55
N HIS A 188 -8.14 -25.39 -19.26
CA HIS A 188 -7.96 -23.99 -19.60
C HIS A 188 -7.53 -23.19 -18.37
N GLY A 189 -6.36 -22.60 -18.42
CA GLY A 189 -5.83 -21.76 -17.34
C GLY A 189 -6.43 -20.35 -17.29
N LEU A 190 -5.84 -19.50 -16.47
CA LEU A 190 -6.25 -18.10 -16.28
C LEU A 190 -6.18 -17.29 -17.60
N GLY A 191 -5.27 -17.66 -18.52
CA GLY A 191 -5.11 -16.97 -19.81
C GLY A 191 -4.53 -15.56 -19.71
N LEU A 192 -3.91 -15.24 -18.58
CA LEU A 192 -3.24 -13.97 -18.32
C LEU A 192 -1.82 -14.23 -17.80
N ASN A 193 -0.89 -13.40 -18.21
CA ASN A 193 0.45 -13.34 -17.63
C ASN A 193 0.62 -12.09 -16.76
N ASP A 194 1.72 -12.02 -16.00
CA ASP A 194 2.02 -10.92 -15.09
C ASP A 194 2.51 -9.63 -15.76
N SER A 195 2.63 -9.65 -17.09
CA SER A 195 3.20 -8.56 -17.87
C SER A 195 2.19 -7.44 -18.10
N GLY A 196 2.61 -6.19 -17.86
CA GLY A 196 1.74 -5.02 -18.03
C GLY A 196 0.57 -4.96 -17.05
N ILE A 197 0.71 -5.62 -15.90
CA ILE A 197 -0.18 -5.51 -14.73
C ILE A 197 0.56 -4.73 -13.65
N GLU A 198 -0.09 -3.75 -13.06
CA GLU A 198 0.46 -2.96 -11.93
C GLU A 198 0.19 -3.68 -10.61
N SER A 199 -1.06 -4.10 -10.41
CA SER A 199 -1.50 -4.73 -9.18
C SER A 199 -2.70 -5.65 -9.42
N VAL A 200 -2.98 -6.50 -8.46
CA VAL A 200 -4.20 -7.29 -8.38
C VAL A 200 -4.96 -6.95 -7.11
N GLU A 201 -6.26 -6.82 -7.23
CA GLU A 201 -7.18 -6.66 -6.11
C GLU A 201 -8.04 -7.91 -6.00
N VAL A 202 -8.11 -8.47 -4.79
CA VAL A 202 -8.92 -9.65 -4.50
C VAL A 202 -10.10 -9.24 -3.64
N ILE A 203 -11.28 -9.23 -4.24
CA ILE A 203 -12.52 -8.83 -3.60
C ILE A 203 -13.24 -10.08 -3.13
N LYS A 204 -13.45 -10.19 -1.83
CA LYS A 204 -14.05 -11.37 -1.19
C LYS A 204 -15.33 -11.01 -0.42
N GLY A 205 -16.25 -11.97 -0.35
CA GLY A 205 -17.48 -11.81 0.45
C GLY A 205 -18.53 -10.92 -0.21
N PRO A 206 -19.40 -10.27 0.57
CA PRO A 206 -20.55 -9.51 0.03
C PRO A 206 -20.18 -8.45 -0.99
N ALA A 207 -18.98 -7.90 -0.91
CA ALA A 207 -18.43 -6.94 -1.86
C ALA A 207 -18.37 -7.46 -3.30
N SER A 208 -18.12 -8.74 -3.47
CA SER A 208 -18.03 -9.34 -4.80
C SER A 208 -19.36 -9.36 -5.55
N LEU A 209 -20.49 -9.32 -4.83
CA LEU A 209 -21.83 -9.30 -5.44
C LEU A 209 -22.11 -8.02 -6.24
N LEU A 210 -21.35 -6.95 -6.02
CA LEU A 210 -21.43 -5.74 -6.86
C LEU A 210 -21.01 -6.02 -8.31
N TYR A 211 -20.30 -7.11 -8.56
CA TYR A 211 -19.84 -7.55 -9.88
C TYR A 211 -20.79 -8.58 -10.53
N GLY A 212 -21.86 -8.95 -9.86
CA GLY A 212 -22.89 -9.87 -10.36
C GLY A 212 -22.99 -11.16 -9.56
N SER A 213 -24.04 -11.94 -9.85
CA SER A 213 -24.39 -13.19 -9.15
C SER A 213 -23.32 -14.27 -9.23
N ASP A 214 -22.48 -14.24 -10.27
CA ASP A 214 -21.45 -15.24 -10.49
C ASP A 214 -20.23 -15.07 -9.56
N ALA A 215 -20.10 -13.90 -8.91
CA ALA A 215 -18.99 -13.59 -8.03
C ALA A 215 -19.09 -14.23 -6.62
N LEU A 216 -19.65 -15.43 -6.51
CA LEU A 216 -19.86 -16.12 -5.22
C LEU A 216 -18.54 -16.43 -4.48
N GLY A 217 -17.50 -16.83 -5.21
CA GLY A 217 -16.17 -17.05 -4.66
C GLY A 217 -15.45 -15.73 -4.37
N GLY A 218 -15.55 -14.81 -5.30
CA GLY A 218 -14.89 -13.52 -5.26
C GLY A 218 -14.58 -12.98 -6.65
N VAL A 219 -13.84 -11.87 -6.66
CA VAL A 219 -13.39 -11.21 -7.88
C VAL A 219 -11.88 -10.99 -7.83
N LEU A 220 -11.20 -11.29 -8.91
CA LEU A 220 -9.82 -10.87 -9.19
C LEU A 220 -9.87 -9.70 -10.15
N TYR A 221 -9.38 -8.56 -9.74
CA TYR A 221 -9.34 -7.35 -10.55
C TYR A 221 -7.89 -6.97 -10.84
N PHE A 222 -7.46 -7.10 -12.10
CA PHE A 222 -6.12 -6.78 -12.55
C PHE A 222 -6.06 -5.35 -13.05
N ASN A 223 -5.36 -4.51 -12.31
CA ASN A 223 -5.12 -3.13 -12.68
C ASN A 223 -3.99 -3.05 -13.72
N PRO A 224 -4.21 -2.37 -14.85
CA PRO A 224 -3.17 -2.21 -15.85
C PRO A 224 -2.04 -1.32 -15.35
N GLU A 225 -0.85 -1.51 -15.90
CA GLU A 225 0.27 -0.62 -15.67
C GLU A 225 -0.05 0.83 -16.10
N LYS A 226 0.37 1.78 -15.28
CA LYS A 226 0.15 3.21 -15.53
C LYS A 226 1.06 3.74 -16.65
N PHE A 227 0.60 4.76 -17.35
CA PHE A 227 1.42 5.53 -18.26
C PHE A 227 2.60 6.19 -17.54
N ALA A 228 3.58 6.73 -18.29
CA ALA A 228 4.64 7.52 -17.71
C ALA A 228 4.10 8.83 -17.10
N ASN A 229 4.87 9.43 -16.20
CA ASN A 229 4.53 10.78 -15.69
C ASN A 229 4.56 11.80 -16.83
N ALA A 230 3.89 12.95 -16.63
CA ALA A 230 3.83 14.01 -17.62
C ALA A 230 5.23 14.39 -18.13
N ASN A 231 5.35 14.52 -19.45
CA ASN A 231 6.57 14.91 -20.16
C ASN A 231 7.79 14.01 -19.85
N THR A 232 7.55 12.71 -19.64
CA THR A 232 8.61 11.74 -19.43
C THR A 232 8.49 10.54 -20.36
N TYR A 233 9.61 9.84 -20.52
CA TYR A 233 9.64 8.53 -21.13
C TYR A 233 10.25 7.52 -20.16
N LYS A 234 9.81 6.26 -20.24
CA LYS A 234 10.34 5.15 -19.47
C LYS A 234 10.51 3.93 -20.35
N VAL A 235 11.66 3.30 -20.26
CA VAL A 235 11.93 1.98 -20.85
C VAL A 235 12.16 1.00 -19.71
N ASN A 236 11.47 -0.11 -19.75
CA ASN A 236 11.61 -1.18 -18.78
C ASN A 236 11.97 -2.48 -19.51
N PHE A 237 13.08 -3.06 -19.12
CA PHE A 237 13.45 -4.41 -19.55
C PHE A 237 13.50 -5.31 -18.32
N SER A 238 12.93 -6.49 -18.42
CA SER A 238 13.03 -7.52 -17.38
C SER A 238 13.30 -8.88 -18.03
N GLN A 239 14.20 -9.63 -17.38
CA GLN A 239 14.56 -10.99 -17.74
C GLN A 239 14.49 -11.87 -16.52
N LYS A 240 13.70 -12.95 -16.58
CA LYS A 240 13.65 -13.99 -15.55
C LYS A 240 14.12 -15.30 -16.18
N LEU A 241 14.90 -16.07 -15.42
CA LEU A 241 15.37 -17.39 -15.83
C LEU A 241 14.90 -18.42 -14.80
N PHE A 242 14.44 -19.57 -15.27
CA PHE A 242 13.92 -20.65 -14.46
C PHE A 242 14.74 -21.91 -14.67
N ALA A 243 15.50 -22.34 -13.66
CA ALA A 243 16.40 -23.46 -13.76
C ALA A 243 15.68 -24.80 -13.98
N ASN A 244 14.54 -25.02 -13.29
CA ASN A 244 13.82 -26.30 -13.37
C ASN A 244 13.29 -26.60 -14.77
N THR A 245 12.75 -25.58 -15.45
CA THR A 245 12.17 -25.74 -16.79
C THR A 245 13.09 -25.26 -17.90
N LEU A 246 14.35 -24.87 -17.58
CA LEU A 246 15.24 -24.14 -18.49
C LEU A 246 14.50 -22.99 -19.19
N GLY A 247 13.61 -22.38 -18.45
CA GLY A 247 12.67 -21.37 -18.97
C GLY A 247 13.22 -19.97 -18.92
N SER A 248 12.65 -19.10 -19.74
CA SER A 248 12.93 -17.67 -19.74
C SER A 248 11.66 -16.85 -19.94
N ASN A 249 11.57 -15.75 -19.21
CA ASN A 249 10.56 -14.73 -19.41
C ASN A 249 11.28 -13.41 -19.70
N SER A 250 11.07 -12.86 -20.89
CA SER A 250 11.65 -11.61 -21.37
C SER A 250 10.53 -10.60 -21.61
N SER A 251 10.62 -9.43 -21.04
CA SER A 251 9.65 -8.35 -21.23
C SER A 251 10.34 -7.03 -21.52
N LEU A 252 9.86 -6.36 -22.57
CA LEU A 252 10.31 -5.00 -22.92
C LEU A 252 9.09 -4.08 -22.96
N GLY A 253 9.13 -3.01 -22.20
CA GLY A 253 8.08 -2.00 -22.15
C GLY A 253 8.61 -0.61 -22.45
N LEU A 254 7.88 0.15 -23.24
CA LEU A 254 8.10 1.55 -23.53
C LEU A 254 6.86 2.34 -23.11
N LYS A 255 7.07 3.42 -22.37
CA LYS A 255 6.02 4.34 -21.95
C LYS A 255 6.48 5.76 -22.18
N THR A 256 5.60 6.60 -22.68
CA THR A 256 5.87 8.02 -22.79
C THR A 256 4.58 8.82 -22.64
N THR A 257 4.71 10.02 -22.13
CA THR A 257 3.59 10.95 -21.94
C THR A 257 4.07 12.35 -22.34
N SER A 258 3.31 13.00 -23.19
CA SER A 258 3.44 14.40 -23.56
C SER A 258 2.21 15.16 -23.05
N ASP A 259 2.17 16.48 -23.24
CA ASP A 259 1.03 17.32 -22.82
C ASP A 259 -0.31 16.87 -23.42
N ASN A 260 -0.28 16.38 -24.66
CA ASN A 260 -1.49 16.08 -25.43
C ASN A 260 -1.74 14.58 -25.66
N TRP A 261 -0.79 13.71 -25.36
CA TRP A 261 -0.93 12.28 -25.62
C TRP A 261 -0.09 11.42 -24.68
N LYS A 262 -0.55 10.19 -24.50
CA LYS A 262 0.13 9.16 -23.71
C LYS A 262 0.27 7.92 -24.58
N PHE A 263 1.39 7.24 -24.45
CA PHE A 263 1.63 6.01 -25.19
C PHE A 263 2.30 4.97 -24.29
N LEU A 264 1.87 3.73 -24.46
CA LEU A 264 2.43 2.56 -23.81
C LEU A 264 2.47 1.43 -24.82
N ALA A 265 3.60 0.74 -24.91
CA ALA A 265 3.75 -0.52 -25.61
C ALA A 265 4.58 -1.48 -24.78
N ARG A 266 4.16 -2.76 -24.73
CA ARG A 266 4.88 -3.83 -24.04
C ARG A 266 4.80 -5.11 -24.84
N GLY A 267 5.96 -5.74 -25.06
CA GLY A 267 6.08 -7.09 -25.60
C GLY A 267 6.67 -8.02 -24.55
N THR A 268 6.11 -9.22 -24.43
CA THR A 268 6.59 -10.25 -23.51
C THR A 268 6.64 -11.59 -24.22
N MET A 269 7.70 -12.33 -23.95
CA MET A 269 7.86 -13.72 -24.40
C MET A 269 8.24 -14.58 -23.20
N ASN A 270 7.45 -15.61 -22.98
CA ASN A 270 7.64 -16.59 -21.92
C ASN A 270 7.78 -17.97 -22.56
N THR A 271 8.87 -18.68 -22.26
CA THR A 271 9.16 -19.99 -22.86
C THR A 271 9.68 -20.92 -21.78
N HIS A 272 9.10 -22.10 -21.67
CA HIS A 272 9.50 -23.13 -20.74
C HIS A 272 9.59 -24.48 -21.44
N SER A 273 10.64 -25.24 -21.13
CA SER A 273 10.74 -26.67 -21.47
C SER A 273 9.97 -27.50 -20.46
N ASP A 274 9.90 -28.81 -20.75
CA ASP A 274 9.33 -29.75 -19.78
C ASP A 274 10.08 -29.70 -18.45
N TYR A 275 9.37 -29.65 -17.32
CA TYR A 275 9.98 -29.58 -16.00
C TYR A 275 10.57 -30.92 -15.56
N THR A 276 11.50 -30.85 -14.62
CA THR A 276 12.14 -32.01 -14.02
C THR A 276 11.71 -32.15 -12.55
N THR A 277 11.35 -33.35 -12.13
CA THR A 277 11.03 -33.69 -10.74
C THR A 277 12.27 -33.61 -9.83
N ALA A 278 12.06 -33.66 -8.51
CA ALA A 278 13.18 -33.70 -7.55
C ALA A 278 14.09 -34.92 -7.74
N ASP A 279 13.55 -36.02 -8.23
CA ASP A 279 14.28 -37.27 -8.50
C ASP A 279 14.99 -37.26 -9.86
N GLY A 280 14.94 -36.13 -10.59
CA GLY A 280 15.60 -35.95 -11.87
C GLY A 280 14.80 -36.46 -13.08
N GLU A 281 13.58 -36.94 -12.92
CA GLU A 281 12.74 -37.40 -14.01
C GLU A 281 12.11 -36.23 -14.76
N ARG A 282 12.14 -36.28 -16.08
CA ARG A 282 11.52 -35.26 -16.94
C ARG A 282 10.06 -35.58 -17.21
N VAL A 283 9.19 -34.63 -16.84
CA VAL A 283 7.73 -34.76 -17.08
C VAL A 283 7.40 -34.16 -18.44
N THR A 284 7.15 -35.06 -19.42
CA THR A 284 6.86 -34.67 -20.79
C THR A 284 5.50 -34.00 -20.98
N ASN A 285 5.35 -33.19 -22.01
CA ASN A 285 4.15 -32.42 -22.36
C ASN A 285 3.79 -31.33 -21.37
N THR A 286 4.77 -30.84 -20.61
CA THR A 286 4.60 -29.72 -19.67
C THR A 286 5.23 -28.40 -20.15
N ARG A 287 5.92 -28.46 -21.31
CA ARG A 287 6.48 -27.30 -22.00
C ARG A 287 5.39 -26.38 -22.51
N TYR A 288 5.65 -25.08 -22.50
CA TYR A 288 4.74 -24.08 -23.04
C TYR A 288 5.48 -22.82 -23.52
N GLN A 289 4.81 -22.06 -24.36
CA GLN A 289 5.25 -20.75 -24.81
C GLN A 289 4.07 -19.79 -24.83
N GLU A 290 4.30 -18.58 -24.32
CA GLU A 290 3.35 -17.46 -24.36
C GLU A 290 4.02 -16.25 -25.00
N LYS A 291 3.26 -15.52 -25.79
CA LYS A 291 3.64 -14.22 -26.35
C LYS A 291 2.51 -13.24 -26.08
N ASP A 292 2.86 -12.11 -25.51
CA ASP A 292 1.90 -11.08 -25.18
C ASP A 292 2.35 -9.74 -25.73
N PHE A 293 1.41 -8.97 -26.26
CA PHE A 293 1.66 -7.64 -26.74
C PHE A 293 0.53 -6.71 -26.28
N LYS A 294 0.88 -5.65 -25.59
CA LYS A 294 -0.04 -4.65 -25.05
C LYS A 294 0.30 -3.27 -25.56
N THR A 295 -0.72 -2.50 -25.89
CA THR A 295 -0.60 -1.08 -26.24
C THR A 295 -1.67 -0.27 -25.53
N GLY A 296 -1.37 1.00 -25.31
CA GLY A 296 -2.32 1.99 -24.80
C GLY A 296 -1.97 3.36 -25.38
N ILE A 297 -2.98 4.13 -25.70
CA ILE A 297 -2.88 5.50 -26.20
C ILE A 297 -3.83 6.39 -25.37
#